data_b406cf3922d1995095013a717c5d9221
#
_entry.id   b406cf3922d1995095013a717c5d9221
#
_cell.length_a   1.000
_cell.length_b   1.000
_cell.length_c   1.000
_cell.angle_alpha   90.00
_cell.angle_beta   90.00
_cell.angle_gamma   90.00
#
_symmetry.space_group_name_H-M   'P 1'
#
loop_
_entity.id
_entity.type
_entity.pdbx_description
1 polymer ?
#
loop_
_entity_poly.entity_id
_entity_poly.type
_entity_poly.pdbx_seq_one_letter_code
_entity_poly.pdbx_strand_id
1 'polypeptide(L)'
;MSQTKTKSKPADPAKRARTVIWILLGAIVAAGAIWYAVFTLNKPEPVAVQPVADAQLVREDSHRVTTPAVEKGQLVEFLDFECEACKAAEPVVAELKAEFGDRITFINRYFPLPSHRNSAQAALAVEAAAQQGKYEQMYAKMFETQSQWGEKQDSQAPLFRTFAQELGLDLAAYDAAVASEATKDRIRKDIADGKALGVTGTPTFFLNGEKLTLNSMEEFRQKLADAAQ
;
A
#
# COMPACT_ATOMS: atom_id res chain seq x y z
N MET A 1 -53.55 59.55 50.48
CA MET A 1 -52.72 58.37 50.12
C MET A 1 -52.29 58.55 48.68
N SER A 2 -51.06 59.05 48.48
CA SER A 2 -50.45 59.31 47.15
C SER A 2 -49.49 58.16 46.82
N GLN A 3 -49.82 57.39 45.77
CA GLN A 3 -48.92 56.33 45.27
C GLN A 3 -47.95 56.94 44.21
N THR A 4 -46.72 56.98 44.55
CA THR A 4 -45.61 57.36 43.67
C THR A 4 -45.28 56.18 42.72
N LYS A 5 -45.69 56.26 41.44
CA LYS A 5 -45.27 55.35 40.40
C LYS A 5 -43.82 55.65 40.00
N THR A 6 -42.89 54.81 40.39
CA THR A 6 -41.50 54.82 39.87
C THR A 6 -41.50 54.39 38.42
N LYS A 7 -41.24 55.31 37.48
CA LYS A 7 -40.99 54.98 36.07
C LYS A 7 -39.61 54.38 35.93
N SER A 8 -39.51 53.11 35.59
CA SER A 8 -38.28 52.45 35.21
C SER A 8 -37.76 53.04 33.91
N LYS A 9 -36.49 53.50 33.89
CA LYS A 9 -35.81 54.11 32.77
C LYS A 9 -35.62 53.00 31.69
N PRO A 10 -35.97 53.23 30.39
CA PRO A 10 -35.81 52.23 29.38
C PRO A 10 -34.31 51.94 29.16
N ALA A 11 -33.97 50.65 29.10
CA ALA A 11 -32.57 50.24 28.92
C ALA A 11 -32.06 50.61 27.51
N ASP A 12 -30.89 51.24 27.50
CA ASP A 12 -30.19 51.73 26.30
C ASP A 12 -29.97 50.59 25.27
N PRO A 13 -30.57 50.68 24.06
CA PRO A 13 -30.48 49.62 23.05
C PRO A 13 -29.07 49.34 22.61
N ALA A 14 -28.18 50.33 22.65
CA ALA A 14 -26.74 50.15 22.28
C ALA A 14 -25.99 49.29 23.32
N LYS A 15 -26.33 49.39 24.60
CA LYS A 15 -25.76 48.54 25.63
C LYS A 15 -26.23 47.10 25.51
N ARG A 16 -27.50 46.87 25.19
CA ARG A 16 -28.07 45.54 24.94
C ARG A 16 -27.42 44.88 23.75
N ALA A 17 -27.25 45.62 22.62
CA ALA A 17 -26.59 45.09 21.42
C ALA A 17 -25.13 44.68 21.70
N ARG A 18 -24.36 45.52 22.41
CA ARG A 18 -22.97 45.17 22.80
C ARG A 18 -22.90 43.92 23.71
N THR A 19 -23.81 43.79 24.67
CA THR A 19 -23.85 42.61 25.56
C THR A 19 -24.18 41.36 24.77
N VAL A 20 -25.12 41.41 23.81
CA VAL A 20 -25.47 40.25 22.96
C VAL A 20 -24.27 39.86 22.07
N ILE A 21 -23.57 40.85 21.48
CA ILE A 21 -22.37 40.55 20.66
C ILE A 21 -21.29 39.87 21.49
N TRP A 22 -21.03 40.33 22.72
CA TRP A 22 -20.02 39.67 23.58
C TRP A 22 -20.44 38.26 24.02
N ILE A 23 -21.73 38.01 24.25
CA ILE A 23 -22.24 36.67 24.57
C ILE A 23 -22.07 35.74 23.36
N LEU A 24 -22.38 36.20 22.13
CA LEU A 24 -22.23 35.40 20.93
C LEU A 24 -20.76 35.09 20.64
N LEU A 25 -19.87 36.06 20.80
CA LEU A 25 -18.42 35.83 20.65
C LEU A 25 -17.90 34.84 21.69
N GLY A 26 -18.33 34.95 22.93
CA GLY A 26 -17.98 34.01 23.99
C GLY A 26 -18.47 32.58 23.70
N ALA A 27 -19.70 32.45 23.18
CA ALA A 27 -20.26 31.16 22.77
C ALA A 27 -19.48 30.51 21.61
N ILE A 28 -19.06 31.32 20.61
CA ILE A 28 -18.25 30.83 19.47
C ILE A 28 -16.88 30.33 19.97
N VAL A 29 -16.23 31.10 20.85
CA VAL A 29 -14.93 30.70 21.42
C VAL A 29 -15.06 29.42 22.26
N ALA A 30 -16.12 29.32 23.08
CA ALA A 30 -16.37 28.13 23.88
C ALA A 30 -16.67 26.90 22.98
N ALA A 31 -17.48 27.06 21.95
CA ALA A 31 -17.77 25.99 20.98
C ALA A 31 -16.48 25.54 20.24
N GLY A 32 -15.64 26.49 19.84
CA GLY A 32 -14.35 26.22 19.20
C GLY A 32 -13.38 25.46 20.15
N ALA A 33 -13.33 25.86 21.42
CA ALA A 33 -12.50 25.17 22.42
C ALA A 33 -13.00 23.75 22.71
N ILE A 34 -14.32 23.55 22.80
CA ILE A 34 -14.91 22.23 22.98
C ILE A 34 -14.63 21.36 21.74
N TRP A 35 -14.84 21.89 20.54
CA TRP A 35 -14.54 21.16 19.31
C TRP A 35 -13.06 20.77 19.22
N TYR A 36 -12.15 21.70 19.55
CA TYR A 36 -10.71 21.44 19.58
C TYR A 36 -10.35 20.38 20.64
N ALA A 37 -10.93 20.45 21.81
CA ALA A 37 -10.72 19.44 22.85
C ALA A 37 -11.23 18.06 22.43
N VAL A 38 -12.44 17.98 21.86
CA VAL A 38 -12.98 16.72 21.32
C VAL A 38 -12.12 16.20 20.19
N PHE A 39 -11.69 17.05 19.28
CA PHE A 39 -10.81 16.67 18.16
C PHE A 39 -9.44 16.16 18.66
N THR A 40 -8.85 16.77 19.68
CA THR A 40 -7.56 16.34 20.24
C THR A 40 -7.66 15.09 21.10
N LEU A 41 -8.76 14.92 21.84
CA LEU A 41 -9.01 13.74 22.66
C LEU A 41 -9.45 12.52 21.85
N ASN A 42 -10.12 12.75 20.70
CA ASN A 42 -10.54 11.69 19.77
C ASN A 42 -9.54 11.49 18.60
N LYS A 43 -8.30 12.00 18.71
CA LYS A 43 -7.27 11.54 17.78
C LYS A 43 -7.21 10.02 17.90
N PRO A 44 -7.45 9.24 16.81
CA PRO A 44 -7.19 7.81 16.88
C PRO A 44 -5.73 7.66 17.32
N GLU A 45 -5.52 6.97 18.43
CA GLU A 45 -4.17 6.57 18.82
C GLU A 45 -3.57 5.87 17.59
N PRO A 46 -2.30 6.16 17.24
CA PRO A 46 -1.61 5.34 16.25
C PRO A 46 -1.78 3.92 16.77
N VAL A 47 -2.53 3.10 16.01
CA VAL A 47 -2.61 1.67 16.30
C VAL A 47 -1.16 1.24 16.33
N ALA A 48 -0.64 1.01 17.52
CA ALA A 48 0.66 0.38 17.69
C ALA A 48 0.51 -0.95 16.96
N VAL A 49 1.07 -1.02 15.74
CA VAL A 49 1.18 -2.26 14.99
C VAL A 49 2.01 -3.12 15.92
N GLN A 50 1.32 -3.99 16.69
CA GLN A 50 2.02 -5.00 17.47
C GLN A 50 2.87 -5.75 16.45
N PRO A 51 4.18 -5.94 16.68
CA PRO A 51 4.98 -6.75 15.79
C PRO A 51 4.22 -8.07 15.68
N VAL A 52 3.78 -8.40 14.45
CA VAL A 52 3.23 -9.72 14.20
C VAL A 52 4.38 -10.64 14.57
N ALA A 53 4.24 -11.39 15.65
CA ALA A 53 5.31 -12.18 16.25
C ALA A 53 5.93 -13.20 15.26
N ASP A 54 5.44 -13.23 14.02
CA ASP A 54 5.73 -14.19 12.96
C ASP A 54 5.96 -13.51 11.61
N ALA A 55 6.27 -12.19 11.58
CA ALA A 55 6.55 -11.48 10.33
C ALA A 55 7.83 -12.02 9.69
N GLN A 56 7.72 -12.47 8.45
CA GLN A 56 8.85 -13.03 7.70
C GLN A 56 9.10 -12.20 6.43
N LEU A 57 10.35 -11.82 6.22
CA LEU A 57 10.75 -11.17 4.99
C LEU A 57 10.62 -12.11 3.79
N VAL A 58 10.94 -13.39 3.99
CA VAL A 58 10.83 -14.46 2.99
C VAL A 58 10.10 -15.63 3.62
N ARG A 59 9.07 -16.13 2.94
CA ARG A 59 8.35 -17.36 3.29
C ARG A 59 8.69 -18.47 2.31
N GLU A 60 8.35 -19.69 2.65
CA GLU A 60 8.58 -20.86 1.79
C GLU A 60 7.86 -20.70 0.43
N ASP A 61 6.66 -20.12 0.45
CA ASP A 61 5.82 -19.85 -0.72
C ASP A 61 6.12 -18.48 -1.41
N SER A 62 7.18 -17.77 -1.03
CA SER A 62 7.60 -16.54 -1.72
C SER A 62 8.13 -16.84 -3.13
N HIS A 63 7.81 -15.98 -4.09
CA HIS A 63 8.24 -16.15 -5.48
C HIS A 63 9.72 -15.84 -5.66
N ARG A 64 10.53 -16.91 -5.71
CA ARG A 64 11.94 -16.80 -6.08
C ARG A 64 12.07 -16.80 -7.60
N VAL A 65 12.39 -15.63 -8.16
CA VAL A 65 12.54 -15.46 -9.62
C VAL A 65 13.97 -15.77 -10.12
N THR A 66 14.91 -15.91 -9.18
CA THR A 66 16.23 -16.51 -9.45
C THR A 66 16.58 -17.51 -8.34
N THR A 67 17.35 -18.54 -8.69
CA THR A 67 17.80 -19.59 -7.76
C THR A 67 19.26 -19.94 -8.07
N PRO A 68 20.22 -19.08 -7.63
CA PRO A 68 21.64 -19.32 -7.89
C PRO A 68 22.13 -20.61 -7.21
N ALA A 69 23.07 -21.31 -7.85
CA ALA A 69 23.67 -22.52 -7.29
C ALA A 69 24.41 -22.24 -5.96
N VAL A 70 24.98 -21.03 -5.84
CA VAL A 70 25.61 -20.54 -4.59
C VAL A 70 25.01 -19.17 -4.33
N GLU A 71 24.09 -19.09 -3.37
CA GLU A 71 23.50 -17.82 -2.97
C GLU A 71 24.50 -16.98 -2.17
N LYS A 72 24.73 -15.75 -2.62
CA LYS A 72 25.57 -14.74 -1.94
C LYS A 72 24.71 -13.72 -1.19
N GLY A 73 23.49 -13.51 -1.65
CA GLY A 73 22.54 -12.59 -1.03
C GLY A 73 21.15 -12.75 -1.56
N GLN A 74 20.21 -12.05 -0.92
CA GLN A 74 18.79 -12.04 -1.28
C GLN A 74 18.31 -10.61 -1.45
N LEU A 75 17.69 -10.33 -2.59
CA LEU A 75 16.93 -9.10 -2.83
C LEU A 75 15.44 -9.42 -2.79
N VAL A 76 14.72 -8.84 -1.84
CA VAL A 76 13.25 -8.97 -1.73
C VAL A 76 12.60 -7.68 -2.16
N GLU A 77 11.67 -7.77 -3.08
CA GLU A 77 10.83 -6.67 -3.53
C GLU A 77 9.39 -6.87 -3.08
N PHE A 78 8.84 -5.91 -2.33
CA PHE A 78 7.39 -5.79 -2.14
C PHE A 78 6.85 -4.89 -3.24
N LEU A 79 5.98 -5.43 -4.07
CA LEU A 79 5.50 -4.80 -5.30
C LEU A 79 3.98 -4.77 -5.41
N ASP A 80 3.50 -3.82 -6.21
CA ASP A 80 2.12 -3.70 -6.65
C ASP A 80 2.09 -3.55 -8.17
N PHE A 81 1.33 -4.43 -8.85
CA PHE A 81 1.26 -4.42 -10.32
C PHE A 81 0.56 -3.18 -10.89
N GLU A 82 -0.27 -2.49 -10.12
CA GLU A 82 -0.91 -1.24 -10.55
C GLU A 82 -0.05 0.01 -10.27
N CYS A 83 0.98 -0.12 -9.45
CA CYS A 83 1.85 1.01 -9.07
C CYS A 83 2.77 1.42 -10.22
N GLU A 84 2.71 2.71 -10.63
CA GLU A 84 3.54 3.26 -11.70
C GLU A 84 5.02 3.27 -11.33
N ALA A 85 5.34 3.46 -10.05
CA ALA A 85 6.72 3.40 -9.57
C ALA A 85 7.30 1.98 -9.69
N CYS A 86 6.49 0.92 -9.45
CA CYS A 86 6.90 -0.46 -9.70
C CYS A 86 7.14 -0.71 -11.19
N LYS A 87 6.25 -0.22 -12.07
CA LYS A 87 6.46 -0.29 -13.51
C LYS A 87 7.74 0.43 -13.96
N ALA A 88 8.02 1.60 -13.39
CA ALA A 88 9.22 2.34 -13.72
C ALA A 88 10.50 1.65 -13.21
N ALA A 89 10.43 0.92 -12.09
CA ALA A 89 11.53 0.17 -11.53
C ALA A 89 11.78 -1.16 -12.26
N GLU A 90 10.76 -1.77 -12.85
CA GLU A 90 10.81 -3.11 -13.45
C GLU A 90 11.95 -3.30 -14.46
N PRO A 91 12.20 -2.40 -15.45
CA PRO A 91 13.30 -2.58 -16.40
C PRO A 91 14.66 -2.64 -15.71
N VAL A 92 14.85 -1.84 -14.67
CA VAL A 92 16.11 -1.83 -13.89
C VAL A 92 16.26 -3.11 -13.07
N VAL A 93 15.18 -3.55 -12.42
CA VAL A 93 15.17 -4.83 -11.68
C VAL A 93 15.46 -5.98 -12.64
N ALA A 94 14.92 -5.95 -13.86
CA ALA A 94 15.19 -6.96 -14.89
C ALA A 94 16.68 -6.95 -15.31
N GLU A 95 17.30 -5.78 -15.51
CA GLU A 95 18.74 -5.66 -15.78
C GLU A 95 19.58 -6.21 -14.60
N LEU A 96 19.27 -5.82 -13.37
CA LEU A 96 19.97 -6.29 -12.18
C LEU A 96 19.80 -7.81 -11.98
N LYS A 97 18.62 -8.34 -12.29
CA LYS A 97 18.36 -9.79 -12.26
C LYS A 97 19.22 -10.52 -13.31
N ALA A 98 19.37 -9.96 -14.49
CA ALA A 98 20.23 -10.54 -15.54
C ALA A 98 21.72 -10.49 -15.16
N GLU A 99 22.16 -9.45 -14.47
CA GLU A 99 23.55 -9.26 -14.06
C GLU A 99 23.94 -10.08 -12.82
N PHE A 100 23.05 -10.17 -11.83
CA PHE A 100 23.36 -10.74 -10.51
C PHE A 100 22.57 -12.00 -10.16
N GLY A 101 21.62 -12.43 -10.97
CA GLY A 101 20.73 -13.55 -10.65
C GLY A 101 21.41 -14.92 -10.56
N ASP A 102 22.68 -15.01 -10.97
CA ASP A 102 23.54 -16.18 -10.78
C ASP A 102 24.18 -16.25 -9.38
N ARG A 103 24.08 -15.20 -8.57
CA ARG A 103 24.63 -15.02 -7.22
C ARG A 103 23.64 -14.49 -6.19
N ILE A 104 22.67 -13.70 -6.62
CA ILE A 104 21.63 -13.10 -5.77
C ILE A 104 20.28 -13.78 -6.05
N THR A 105 19.60 -14.22 -5.00
CA THR A 105 18.20 -14.65 -5.12
C THR A 105 17.29 -13.43 -5.14
N PHE A 106 16.60 -13.21 -6.26
CA PHE A 106 15.56 -12.20 -6.39
C PHE A 106 14.22 -12.81 -5.97
N ILE A 107 13.50 -12.11 -5.09
CA ILE A 107 12.28 -12.60 -4.46
C ILE A 107 11.21 -11.54 -4.54
N ASN A 108 10.03 -11.88 -5.07
CA ASN A 108 8.89 -10.99 -5.15
C ASN A 108 7.85 -11.32 -4.07
N ARG A 109 7.32 -10.27 -3.43
CA ARG A 109 6.24 -10.33 -2.46
C ARG A 109 5.13 -9.37 -2.87
N TYR A 110 3.88 -9.80 -2.81
CA TYR A 110 2.75 -8.97 -3.16
C TYR A 110 2.45 -7.92 -2.08
N PHE A 111 2.27 -6.68 -2.52
CA PHE A 111 1.85 -5.61 -1.62
C PHE A 111 0.87 -4.67 -2.33
N PRO A 112 -0.31 -5.17 -2.75
CA PRO A 112 -1.34 -4.37 -3.38
C PRO A 112 -1.76 -3.22 -2.46
N LEU A 113 -1.68 -1.99 -2.97
CA LEU A 113 -2.01 -0.78 -2.22
C LEU A 113 -3.53 -0.55 -2.22
N PRO A 114 -4.13 -0.16 -1.08
CA PRO A 114 -5.57 0.10 -0.99
C PRO A 114 -6.08 1.23 -1.89
N SER A 115 -5.19 2.14 -2.30
CA SER A 115 -5.48 3.23 -3.23
C SER A 115 -5.64 2.77 -4.68
N HIS A 116 -5.09 1.62 -5.04
CA HIS A 116 -5.11 1.05 -6.38
C HIS A 116 -6.27 0.07 -6.54
N ARG A 117 -7.19 0.42 -7.42
CA ARG A 117 -8.49 -0.27 -7.55
C ARG A 117 -8.38 -1.72 -8.01
N ASN A 118 -7.43 -1.99 -8.89
CA ASN A 118 -7.24 -3.29 -9.53
C ASN A 118 -6.04 -4.08 -9.01
N SER A 119 -5.26 -3.52 -8.09
CA SER A 119 -3.99 -4.10 -7.62
C SER A 119 -4.17 -5.48 -6.96
N ALA A 120 -5.20 -5.64 -6.11
CA ALA A 120 -5.50 -6.93 -5.49
C ALA A 120 -5.93 -7.97 -6.53
N GLN A 121 -6.68 -7.57 -7.57
CA GLN A 121 -7.09 -8.45 -8.65
C GLN A 121 -5.89 -8.85 -9.52
N ALA A 122 -4.96 -7.92 -9.77
CA ALA A 122 -3.73 -8.19 -10.49
C ALA A 122 -2.85 -9.20 -9.73
N ALA A 123 -2.68 -9.02 -8.42
CA ALA A 123 -1.95 -9.98 -7.57
C ALA A 123 -2.60 -11.38 -7.60
N LEU A 124 -3.94 -11.48 -7.52
CA LEU A 124 -4.67 -12.74 -7.64
C LEU A 124 -4.45 -13.41 -9.00
N ALA A 125 -4.45 -12.63 -10.08
CA ALA A 125 -4.24 -13.13 -11.44
C ALA A 125 -2.82 -13.68 -11.62
N VAL A 126 -1.81 -12.99 -11.09
CA VAL A 126 -0.41 -13.45 -11.15
C VAL A 126 -0.21 -14.69 -10.29
N GLU A 127 -0.80 -14.73 -9.09
CA GLU A 127 -0.74 -15.91 -8.23
C GLU A 127 -1.44 -17.12 -8.87
N ALA A 128 -2.60 -16.94 -9.50
CA ALA A 128 -3.29 -18.01 -10.23
C ALA A 128 -2.45 -18.54 -11.39
N ALA A 129 -1.71 -17.68 -12.09
CA ALA A 129 -0.77 -18.09 -13.12
C ALA A 129 0.45 -18.81 -12.53
N ALA A 130 0.94 -18.36 -11.39
CA ALA A 130 2.03 -19.00 -10.66
C ALA A 130 1.72 -20.46 -10.30
N GLN A 131 0.49 -20.74 -9.87
CA GLN A 131 0.02 -22.10 -9.57
C GLN A 131 0.03 -23.04 -10.79
N GLN A 132 0.13 -22.46 -12.00
CA GLN A 132 0.29 -23.20 -13.27
C GLN A 132 1.69 -23.05 -13.88
N GLY A 133 2.68 -22.58 -13.09
CA GLY A 133 4.07 -22.42 -13.54
C GLY A 133 4.28 -21.25 -14.51
N LYS A 134 3.38 -20.27 -14.54
CA LYS A 134 3.40 -19.11 -15.45
C LYS A 134 3.57 -17.77 -14.73
N TYR A 135 4.23 -17.78 -13.57
CA TYR A 135 4.47 -16.56 -12.78
C TYR A 135 5.12 -15.46 -13.60
N GLU A 136 6.31 -15.72 -14.16
CA GLU A 136 7.08 -14.70 -14.87
C GLU A 136 6.38 -14.17 -16.11
N GLN A 137 5.67 -15.05 -16.85
CA GLN A 137 4.93 -14.63 -18.03
C GLN A 137 3.77 -13.70 -17.69
N MET A 138 3.03 -13.99 -16.60
CA MET A 138 1.93 -13.13 -16.17
C MET A 138 2.47 -11.85 -15.51
N TYR A 139 3.56 -11.93 -14.75
CA TYR A 139 4.27 -10.78 -14.20
C TYR A 139 4.66 -9.78 -15.30
N ALA A 140 5.37 -10.25 -16.32
CA ALA A 140 5.76 -9.42 -17.47
C ALA A 140 4.54 -8.82 -18.17
N LYS A 141 3.52 -9.63 -18.45
CA LYS A 141 2.29 -9.19 -19.10
C LYS A 141 1.60 -8.08 -18.32
N MET A 142 1.55 -8.16 -16.98
CA MET A 142 0.95 -7.13 -16.13
C MET A 142 1.66 -5.80 -16.29
N PHE A 143 2.99 -5.74 -16.17
CA PHE A 143 3.75 -4.51 -16.29
C PHE A 143 3.80 -3.96 -17.73
N GLU A 144 3.95 -4.80 -18.73
CA GLU A 144 3.92 -4.39 -20.14
C GLU A 144 2.61 -3.69 -20.51
N THR A 145 1.50 -4.20 -20.01
CA THR A 145 0.16 -3.70 -20.34
C THR A 145 -0.41 -2.74 -19.30
N GLN A 146 0.31 -2.40 -18.22
CA GLN A 146 -0.21 -1.62 -17.09
C GLN A 146 -0.93 -0.34 -17.54
N SER A 147 -0.41 0.38 -18.53
CA SER A 147 -1.06 1.59 -19.07
C SER A 147 -2.45 1.38 -19.68
N GLN A 148 -2.83 0.14 -19.97
CA GLN A 148 -4.14 -0.19 -20.51
C GLN A 148 -5.20 -0.36 -19.42
N TRP A 149 -4.77 -0.74 -18.20
CA TRP A 149 -5.67 -1.13 -17.12
C TRP A 149 -5.42 -0.42 -15.79
N GLY A 150 -4.22 0.11 -15.58
CA GLY A 150 -3.89 0.86 -14.38
C GLY A 150 -4.81 2.08 -14.21
N GLU A 151 -5.07 2.48 -12.98
CA GLU A 151 -5.92 3.61 -12.58
C GLU A 151 -7.39 3.53 -13.04
N LYS A 152 -7.80 2.43 -13.71
CA LYS A 152 -9.19 2.23 -14.13
C LYS A 152 -10.08 2.04 -12.91
N GLN A 153 -11.24 2.71 -12.91
CA GLN A 153 -12.22 2.58 -11.84
C GLN A 153 -13.06 1.30 -11.97
N ASP A 154 -13.20 0.78 -13.16
CA ASP A 154 -13.87 -0.49 -13.41
C ASP A 154 -12.92 -1.67 -13.17
N SER A 155 -13.49 -2.80 -12.75
CA SER A 155 -12.76 -4.04 -12.55
C SER A 155 -12.06 -4.51 -13.83
N GLN A 156 -10.77 -4.75 -13.74
CA GLN A 156 -9.95 -5.28 -14.84
C GLN A 156 -9.77 -6.81 -14.78
N ALA A 157 -10.46 -7.50 -13.87
CA ALA A 157 -10.43 -8.95 -13.78
C ALA A 157 -10.78 -9.66 -15.11
N PRO A 158 -11.74 -9.20 -15.95
CA PRO A 158 -11.98 -9.79 -17.26
C PRO A 158 -10.77 -9.69 -18.21
N LEU A 159 -10.04 -8.57 -18.17
CA LEU A 159 -8.82 -8.38 -18.94
C LEU A 159 -7.71 -9.33 -18.48
N PHE A 160 -7.52 -9.48 -17.16
CA PHE A 160 -6.52 -10.39 -16.61
C PHE A 160 -6.83 -11.85 -16.94
N ARG A 161 -8.10 -12.23 -17.03
CA ARG A 161 -8.53 -13.54 -17.51
C ARG A 161 -8.21 -13.73 -19.00
N THR A 162 -8.30 -12.67 -19.82
CA THR A 162 -7.85 -12.70 -21.22
C THR A 162 -6.34 -12.94 -21.30
N PHE A 163 -5.55 -12.30 -20.43
CA PHE A 163 -4.10 -12.56 -20.35
C PHE A 163 -3.81 -14.01 -20.00
N ALA A 164 -4.57 -14.60 -19.05
CA ALA A 164 -4.45 -16.01 -18.73
C ALA A 164 -4.70 -16.91 -19.95
N GLN A 165 -5.72 -16.60 -20.77
CA GLN A 165 -6.01 -17.29 -22.02
C GLN A 165 -4.87 -17.15 -23.03
N GLU A 166 -4.35 -15.95 -23.22
CA GLU A 166 -3.24 -15.66 -24.14
C GLU A 166 -1.96 -16.41 -23.75
N LEU A 167 -1.73 -16.58 -22.44
CA LEU A 167 -0.60 -17.33 -21.90
C LEU A 167 -0.81 -18.86 -21.91
N GLY A 168 -1.97 -19.33 -22.39
CA GLY A 168 -2.29 -20.74 -22.51
C GLY A 168 -2.57 -21.44 -21.18
N LEU A 169 -3.06 -20.71 -20.16
CA LEU A 169 -3.45 -21.30 -18.88
C LEU A 169 -4.75 -22.09 -19.01
N ASP A 170 -4.91 -23.13 -18.18
CA ASP A 170 -6.22 -23.71 -17.94
C ASP A 170 -7.11 -22.68 -17.24
N LEU A 171 -8.13 -22.22 -17.95
CA LEU A 171 -9.02 -21.16 -17.46
C LEU A 171 -9.91 -21.61 -16.32
N ALA A 172 -10.28 -22.90 -16.24
CA ALA A 172 -11.07 -23.41 -15.11
C ALA A 172 -10.22 -23.44 -13.83
N ALA A 173 -8.97 -23.88 -13.93
CA ALA A 173 -8.02 -23.83 -12.82
C ALA A 173 -7.69 -22.38 -12.42
N TYR A 174 -7.52 -21.48 -13.40
CA TYR A 174 -7.30 -20.06 -13.15
C TYR A 174 -8.48 -19.43 -12.38
N ASP A 175 -9.70 -19.60 -12.86
CA ASP A 175 -10.91 -19.06 -12.23
C ASP A 175 -11.08 -19.62 -10.81
N ALA A 176 -10.82 -20.93 -10.60
CA ALA A 176 -10.84 -21.55 -9.27
C ALA A 176 -9.76 -20.95 -8.34
N ALA A 177 -8.53 -20.74 -8.84
CA ALA A 177 -7.44 -20.15 -8.07
C ALA A 177 -7.74 -18.70 -7.66
N VAL A 178 -8.23 -17.86 -8.58
CA VAL A 178 -8.63 -16.47 -8.28
C VAL A 178 -9.74 -16.41 -7.22
N ALA A 179 -10.69 -17.34 -7.26
CA ALA A 179 -11.79 -17.42 -6.28
C ALA A 179 -11.35 -17.98 -4.92
N SER A 180 -10.24 -18.73 -4.87
CA SER A 180 -9.79 -19.50 -3.71
C SER A 180 -9.41 -18.61 -2.52
N GLU A 181 -9.89 -18.96 -1.32
CA GLU A 181 -9.45 -18.31 -0.08
C GLU A 181 -7.96 -18.59 0.21
N ALA A 182 -7.43 -19.76 -0.15
CA ALA A 182 -6.01 -20.06 0.02
C ALA A 182 -5.11 -19.09 -0.78
N THR A 183 -5.49 -18.76 -2.03
CA THR A 183 -4.79 -17.78 -2.85
C THR A 183 -4.87 -16.38 -2.22
N LYS A 184 -6.04 -15.99 -1.75
CA LYS A 184 -6.24 -14.69 -1.07
C LYS A 184 -5.44 -14.63 0.23
N ASP A 185 -5.41 -15.71 1.02
CA ASP A 185 -4.66 -15.77 2.28
C ASP A 185 -3.15 -15.68 2.06
N ARG A 186 -2.64 -16.28 0.99
CA ARG A 186 -1.23 -16.12 0.62
C ARG A 186 -0.88 -14.65 0.38
N ILE A 187 -1.68 -13.94 -0.39
CA ILE A 187 -1.47 -12.51 -0.65
C ILE A 187 -1.64 -11.69 0.64
N ARG A 188 -2.65 -12.00 1.48
CA ARG A 188 -2.84 -11.34 2.77
C ARG A 188 -1.63 -11.51 3.71
N LYS A 189 -0.98 -12.68 3.69
CA LYS A 189 0.25 -12.92 4.46
C LYS A 189 1.38 -12.01 3.98
N ASP A 190 1.58 -11.89 2.67
CA ASP A 190 2.58 -10.97 2.11
C ASP A 190 2.33 -9.52 2.55
N ILE A 191 1.08 -9.07 2.50
CA ILE A 191 0.69 -7.72 2.97
C ILE A 191 0.94 -7.57 4.48
N ALA A 192 0.58 -8.56 5.28
CA ALA A 192 0.75 -8.52 6.74
C ALA A 192 2.23 -8.46 7.11
N ASP A 193 3.06 -9.29 6.48
CA ASP A 193 4.51 -9.27 6.66
C ASP A 193 5.12 -7.93 6.26
N GLY A 194 4.79 -7.43 5.06
CA GLY A 194 5.28 -6.15 4.58
C GLY A 194 4.95 -5.01 5.55
N LYS A 195 3.70 -4.95 6.05
CA LYS A 195 3.29 -3.95 7.05
C LYS A 195 4.12 -4.07 8.34
N ALA A 196 4.30 -5.28 8.85
CA ALA A 196 5.07 -5.53 10.06
C ALA A 196 6.56 -5.20 9.90
N LEU A 197 7.10 -5.35 8.67
CA LEU A 197 8.46 -4.97 8.28
C LEU A 197 8.61 -3.48 7.92
N GLY A 198 7.55 -2.68 8.08
CA GLY A 198 7.57 -1.24 7.82
C GLY A 198 7.49 -0.86 6.34
N VAL A 199 6.91 -1.73 5.50
CA VAL A 199 6.56 -1.37 4.11
C VAL A 199 5.34 -0.45 4.14
N THR A 200 5.48 0.75 3.60
CA THR A 200 4.43 1.78 3.55
C THR A 200 4.04 2.17 2.13
N GLY A 201 4.72 1.62 1.14
CA GLY A 201 4.50 1.88 -0.29
C GLY A 201 5.32 0.92 -1.15
N THR A 202 5.14 0.99 -2.45
CA THR A 202 5.78 0.12 -3.44
C THR A 202 6.47 0.94 -4.53
N PRO A 203 7.58 0.46 -5.12
CA PRO A 203 8.31 -0.71 -4.67
C PRO A 203 9.06 -0.45 -3.35
N THR A 204 9.19 -1.47 -2.51
CA THR A 204 10.08 -1.44 -1.35
C THR A 204 11.04 -2.63 -1.43
N PHE A 205 12.32 -2.34 -1.36
CA PHE A 205 13.38 -3.34 -1.48
C PHE A 205 14.05 -3.63 -0.14
N PHE A 206 14.40 -4.90 0.06
CA PHE A 206 15.26 -5.35 1.16
C PHE A 206 16.42 -6.17 0.57
N LEU A 207 17.65 -5.85 0.97
CA LEU A 207 18.83 -6.60 0.60
C LEU A 207 19.43 -7.24 1.85
N ASN A 208 19.54 -8.56 1.86
CA ASN A 208 20.05 -9.33 2.99
C ASN A 208 19.38 -9.01 4.33
N GLY A 209 18.06 -8.74 4.30
CA GLY A 209 17.27 -8.41 5.48
C GLY A 209 17.19 -6.92 5.81
N GLU A 210 17.99 -6.07 5.21
CA GLU A 210 17.99 -4.63 5.45
C GLU A 210 17.15 -3.88 4.41
N LYS A 211 16.25 -3.02 4.89
CA LYS A 211 15.43 -2.17 4.02
C LYS A 211 16.31 -1.16 3.31
N LEU A 212 16.23 -1.13 1.98
CA LEU A 212 17.00 -0.18 1.19
C LEU A 212 16.33 1.20 1.13
N THR A 213 17.16 2.23 1.25
CA THR A 213 16.85 3.59 0.81
C THR A 213 17.74 3.86 -0.39
N LEU A 214 17.13 4.10 -1.54
CA LEU A 214 17.85 4.25 -2.82
C LEU A 214 17.70 5.68 -3.32
N ASN A 215 18.82 6.33 -3.64
CA ASN A 215 18.86 7.67 -4.20
C ASN A 215 19.13 7.65 -5.71
N SER A 216 19.65 6.54 -6.24
CA SER A 216 19.93 6.34 -7.67
C SER A 216 19.97 4.86 -8.04
N MET A 217 19.84 4.59 -9.34
CA MET A 217 19.99 3.25 -9.91
C MET A 217 21.44 2.75 -9.79
N GLU A 218 22.41 3.63 -9.88
CA GLU A 218 23.80 3.29 -9.69
C GLU A 218 24.09 2.83 -8.26
N GLU A 219 23.53 3.50 -7.25
CA GLU A 219 23.61 3.07 -5.86
C GLU A 219 22.98 1.68 -5.68
N PHE A 220 21.86 1.42 -6.33
CA PHE A 220 21.19 0.11 -6.27
C PHE A 220 22.08 -0.99 -6.84
N ARG A 221 22.66 -0.76 -8.04
CA ARG A 221 23.60 -1.70 -8.68
C ARG A 221 24.82 -1.95 -7.80
N GLN A 222 25.41 -0.89 -7.22
CA GLN A 222 26.59 -1.04 -6.36
C GLN A 222 26.29 -1.88 -5.12
N LYS A 223 25.14 -1.65 -4.45
CA LYS A 223 24.73 -2.45 -3.29
C LYS A 223 24.59 -3.94 -3.63
N LEU A 224 24.03 -4.27 -4.82
CA LEU A 224 23.96 -5.66 -5.26
C LEU A 224 25.32 -6.22 -5.63
N ALA A 225 26.19 -5.44 -6.27
CA ALA A 225 27.56 -5.85 -6.59
C ALA A 225 28.36 -6.19 -5.33
N ASP A 226 28.21 -5.40 -4.27
CA ASP A 226 28.84 -5.64 -2.96
C ASP A 226 28.29 -6.91 -2.30
N ALA A 227 26.98 -7.14 -2.37
CA ALA A 227 26.34 -8.33 -1.82
C ALA A 227 26.63 -9.62 -2.61
N ALA A 228 27.02 -9.48 -3.89
CA ALA A 228 27.31 -10.60 -4.80
C ALA A 228 28.78 -11.11 -4.72
N GLN A 229 29.62 -10.54 -3.87
CA GLN A 229 31.00 -10.97 -3.64
C GLN A 229 31.03 -12.18 -2.71
#